data_7ac88be33d1259e676f6a8b8bf9a7307
#
_entry.id   7ac88be33d1259e676f6a8b8bf9a7307
#
_cell.length_a   1.000
_cell.length_b   1.000
_cell.length_c   1.000
_cell.angle_alpha   90.00
_cell.angle_beta   90.00
_cell.angle_gamma   90.00
#
_symmetry.space_group_name_H-M   'P 1'
#
loop_
_entity.id
_entity.type
_entity.pdbx_description
1 polymer ?
#
loop_
_entity_poly.entity_id
_entity_poly.type
_entity_poly.pdbx_seq_one_letter_code
_entity_poly.pdbx_strand_id
1 'polypeptide(L)' 'MIVKMIKNLENKMEKMQDSVSKDLEELKTKHTKTNNTITEIKNTLEGINSRISEAEEGINELEDKLV' A
#
# COMPACT_ATOMS: atom_id res chain seq x y z
N MET A 1 28.98 -19.10 -36.26
CA MET A 1 27.83 -19.77 -35.64
C MET A 1 27.71 -19.49 -34.15
N ILE A 2 28.77 -19.71 -33.37
CA ILE A 2 28.81 -19.49 -31.93
C ILE A 2 28.54 -18.00 -31.59
N VAL A 3 29.17 -17.09 -32.35
CA VAL A 3 29.03 -15.65 -32.15
C VAL A 3 27.55 -15.18 -32.36
N LYS A 4 26.88 -15.79 -33.33
CA LYS A 4 25.48 -15.47 -33.62
C LYS A 4 24.55 -15.94 -32.50
N MET A 5 24.81 -17.08 -31.92
CA MET A 5 24.04 -17.60 -30.78
C MET A 5 24.25 -16.75 -29.54
N ILE A 6 25.47 -16.31 -29.29
CA ILE A 6 25.81 -15.43 -28.17
C ILE A 6 25.10 -14.08 -28.31
N LYS A 7 25.10 -13.50 -29.51
CA LYS A 7 24.38 -12.23 -29.79
C LYS A 7 22.88 -12.38 -29.60
N ASN A 8 22.29 -13.48 -30.03
CA ASN A 8 20.87 -13.75 -29.84
C ASN A 8 20.53 -13.89 -28.35
N LEU A 9 21.38 -14.55 -27.58
CA LEU A 9 21.21 -14.67 -26.13
C LEU A 9 21.33 -13.32 -25.43
N GLU A 10 22.29 -12.51 -25.81
CA GLU A 10 22.48 -11.16 -25.27
C GLU A 10 21.25 -10.30 -25.53
N ASN A 11 20.70 -10.33 -26.76
CA ASN A 11 19.49 -9.61 -27.11
C ASN A 11 18.27 -10.06 -26.28
N LYS A 12 18.14 -11.36 -26.07
CA LYS A 12 17.08 -11.93 -25.24
C LYS A 12 17.22 -11.51 -23.78
N MET A 13 18.44 -11.49 -23.28
CA MET A 13 18.74 -11.04 -21.92
C MET A 13 18.42 -9.56 -21.71
N GLU A 14 18.77 -8.71 -22.68
CA GLU A 14 18.44 -7.28 -22.65
C GLU A 14 16.92 -7.07 -22.59
N LYS A 15 16.18 -7.78 -23.44
CA LYS A 15 14.71 -7.70 -23.44
C LYS A 15 14.10 -8.16 -22.12
N MET A 16 14.65 -9.21 -21.55
CA MET A 16 14.20 -9.70 -20.24
C MET A 16 14.49 -8.70 -19.13
N GLN A 17 15.69 -8.10 -19.13
CA GLN A 17 16.06 -7.07 -18.16
C GLN A 17 15.15 -5.85 -18.26
N ASP A 18 14.85 -5.39 -19.46
CA ASP A 18 13.94 -4.27 -19.67
C ASP A 18 12.53 -4.59 -19.16
N SER A 19 12.05 -5.79 -19.44
CA SER A 19 10.74 -6.26 -18.98
C SER A 19 10.66 -6.34 -17.45
N VAL A 20 11.71 -6.89 -16.84
CA VAL A 20 11.80 -7.01 -15.37
C VAL A 20 11.87 -5.63 -14.72
N SER A 21 12.67 -4.72 -15.28
CA SER A 21 12.79 -3.35 -14.78
C SER A 21 11.45 -2.62 -14.84
N LYS A 22 10.70 -2.81 -15.92
CA LYS A 22 9.37 -2.22 -16.10
C LYS A 22 8.39 -2.76 -15.07
N ASP A 23 8.39 -4.06 -14.87
CA ASP A 23 7.53 -4.73 -13.89
C ASP A 23 7.85 -4.28 -12.47
N LEU A 24 9.12 -4.10 -12.15
CA LEU A 24 9.56 -3.60 -10.85
C LEU A 24 9.08 -2.17 -10.60
N GLU A 25 9.14 -1.31 -11.59
CA GLU A 25 8.63 0.06 -11.49
C GLU A 25 7.12 0.08 -11.25
N GLU A 26 6.38 -0.73 -11.98
CA GLU A 26 4.92 -0.87 -11.80
C GLU A 26 4.58 -1.39 -10.40
N LEU A 27 5.31 -2.38 -9.93
CA LEU A 27 5.15 -2.94 -8.58
C LEU A 27 5.43 -1.88 -7.52
N LYS A 28 6.48 -1.10 -7.70
CA LYS A 28 6.86 -0.02 -6.80
C LYS A 28 5.76 1.04 -6.70
N THR A 29 5.20 1.42 -7.85
CA THR A 29 4.09 2.38 -7.91
C THR A 29 2.85 1.85 -7.21
N LYS A 30 2.48 0.60 -7.47
CA LYS A 30 1.35 -0.07 -6.81
C LYS A 30 1.56 -0.19 -5.30
N HIS A 31 2.77 -0.51 -4.90
CA HIS A 31 3.13 -0.64 -3.48
C HIS A 31 2.98 0.71 -2.75
N THR A 32 3.44 1.79 -3.36
CA THR A 32 3.30 3.13 -2.81
C THR A 32 1.82 3.51 -2.66
N LYS A 33 1.00 3.24 -3.67
CA LYS A 33 -0.45 3.48 -3.63
C LYS A 33 -1.11 2.68 -2.50
N THR A 34 -0.74 1.41 -2.37
CA THR A 34 -1.28 0.53 -1.32
C THR A 34 -0.92 1.06 0.06
N ASN A 35 0.34 1.47 0.26
CA ASN A 35 0.78 2.04 1.53
C ASN A 35 0.03 3.32 1.88
N ASN A 36 -0.19 4.20 0.90
CA ASN A 36 -0.97 5.42 1.10
C ASN A 36 -2.41 5.10 1.51
N THR A 37 -3.03 4.12 0.86
CA THR A 37 -4.38 3.66 1.20
C THR A 37 -4.44 3.11 2.62
N ILE A 38 -3.47 2.30 3.01
CA ILE A 38 -3.37 1.76 4.37
C ILE A 38 -3.25 2.88 5.40
N THR A 39 -2.44 3.89 5.12
CA THR A 39 -2.27 5.06 5.99
C THR A 39 -3.59 5.83 6.14
N GLU A 40 -4.33 6.02 5.06
CA GLU A 40 -5.65 6.67 5.08
C GLU A 40 -6.64 5.88 5.93
N ILE A 41 -6.68 4.56 5.77
CA ILE A 41 -7.54 3.68 6.56
C ILE A 41 -7.18 3.78 8.04
N LYS A 42 -5.90 3.76 8.36
CA LYS A 42 -5.41 3.88 9.73
C LYS A 42 -5.85 5.19 10.37
N ASN A 43 -5.70 6.30 9.65
CA ASN A 43 -6.13 7.61 10.10
C ASN A 43 -7.64 7.69 10.31
N THR A 44 -8.41 7.09 9.40
CA THR A 44 -9.88 7.01 9.49
C THR A 44 -10.30 6.21 10.72
N LEU A 45 -9.65 5.08 10.98
CA LEU A 45 -9.92 4.25 12.17
C LEU A 45 -9.60 4.99 13.46
N GLU A 46 -8.52 5.73 13.51
CA GLU A 46 -8.17 6.55 14.67
C GLU A 46 -9.23 7.62 14.92
N GLY A 47 -9.72 8.27 13.87
CA GLY A 47 -10.81 9.24 13.96
C GLY A 47 -12.10 8.62 14.47
N ILE A 48 -12.46 7.43 13.99
CA ILE A 48 -13.63 6.69 14.44
C ILE A 48 -13.49 6.31 15.92
N ASN A 49 -12.33 5.80 16.32
CA ASN A 49 -12.07 5.43 17.71
C ASN A 49 -12.19 6.64 18.65
N SER A 50 -11.69 7.79 18.25
CA SER A 50 -11.83 9.03 19.00
C SER A 50 -13.30 9.42 19.20
N ARG A 51 -14.10 9.30 18.16
CA ARG A 51 -15.56 9.59 18.20
C ARG A 51 -16.29 8.61 19.11
N ILE A 52 -15.93 7.34 19.06
CA ILE A 52 -16.52 6.32 19.92
C ILE A 52 -16.20 6.62 21.39
N SER A 53 -14.95 6.98 21.70
CA SER A 53 -14.54 7.35 23.05
C SER A 53 -15.30 8.57 23.56
N GLU A 54 -15.49 9.60 22.74
CA GLU A 54 -16.28 10.78 23.07
C GLU A 54 -17.74 10.43 23.35
N ALA A 55 -18.31 9.56 22.51
CA ALA A 55 -19.68 9.10 22.69
C ALA A 55 -19.85 8.29 23.99
N GLU A 56 -18.88 7.45 24.32
CA GLU A 56 -18.87 6.69 25.58
C GLU A 56 -18.81 7.61 26.81
N GLU A 57 -17.98 8.65 26.77
CA GLU A 57 -17.90 9.66 27.81
C GLU A 57 -19.24 10.38 27.98
N GLY A 58 -19.87 10.77 26.87
CA GLY A 58 -21.18 11.40 26.88
C GLY A 58 -22.26 10.51 27.48
N ILE A 59 -22.26 9.23 27.16
CA ILE A 59 -23.20 8.24 27.72
C ILE A 59 -22.96 8.07 29.23
N ASN A 60 -21.71 7.99 29.66
CA ASN A 60 -21.36 7.88 31.06
C ASN A 60 -21.80 9.10 31.88
N GLU A 61 -21.63 10.30 31.33
CA GLU A 61 -22.11 11.55 31.95
C GLU A 61 -23.63 11.57 32.09
N LEU A 62 -24.36 11.10 31.08
CA LEU A 62 -25.80 10.99 31.11
C LEU A 62 -26.28 10.00 32.15
N GLU A 63 -25.62 8.86 32.27
CA GLU A 63 -25.91 7.84 33.30
C GLU A 63 -25.71 8.40 34.69
N ASP A 64 -24.63 9.13 34.95
CA ASP A 64 -24.34 9.78 36.23
C ASP A 64 -25.39 10.81 36.60
N LYS A 65 -25.94 11.53 35.60
CA LYS A 65 -27.01 12.51 35.86
C LYS A 65 -28.37 11.89 36.16
N LEU A 66 -28.61 10.69 35.61
CA LEU A 66 -29.87 9.97 35.78
C LEU A 66 -29.98 9.25 37.13
N VAL A 67 -28.84 8.99 37.71
CA VAL A 67 -28.74 8.33 39.03
C VAL A 67 -28.72 9.39 40.15
#